data_79b3f072f45653ba12ef1a63a0d04b1b
#
_entry.id   79b3f072f45653ba12ef1a63a0d04b1b
#
_cell.length_a   1.000
_cell.length_b   1.000
_cell.length_c   1.000
_cell.angle_alpha   90.00
_cell.angle_beta   90.00
_cell.angle_gamma   90.00
#
_symmetry.space_group_name_H-M   'P 1'
#
loop_
_entity.id
_entity.type
_entity.pdbx_description
1 polymer ?
#
loop_
_entity_poly.entity_id
_entity_poly.type
_entity_poly.pdbx_seq_one_letter_code
_entity_poly.pdbx_strand_id
1 'polypeptide(L)'
;DEDENVGGGRSSIPGKPTEQIATRLLTHKTLRNLEEVANAITDVYDMVTDDHRKVIELKYFKNPHLTWDDVAYQLNMHRNTAFKLRREVVQLIANKLGLR
;
A
#
# COMPACT_ATOMS: atom_id res chain seq x y z
N ASP A 1 1.06 7.84 15.88
CA ASP A 1 1.30 7.71 15.65
C ASP A 1 1.04 7.52 15.53
N GLU A 2 0.84 7.44 15.80
CA GLU A 2 0.86 7.16 15.70
C GLU A 2 0.41 6.87 15.73
N ASP A 3 0.12 7.07 16.07
CA ASP A 3 -0.05 6.77 16.21
C ASP A 3 -0.45 6.78 16.41
N GLU A 4 -0.58 6.99 16.65
CA GLU A 4 -0.71 6.92 16.94
C GLU A 4 -1.13 7.11 17.21
N ASN A 5 -1.39 7.49 17.41
CA ASN A 5 -1.67 7.65 17.84
C ASN A 5 -2.18 7.80 18.09
N VAL A 6 -2.57 7.97 18.42
CA VAL A 6 -3.02 8.08 18.83
C VAL A 6 -3.18 8.22 19.31
N GLY A 7 -3.38 8.52 19.77
CA GLY A 7 -3.58 8.63 20.43
C GLY A 7 -3.74 8.45 20.98
N GLY A 8 -3.80 8.62 21.48
CA GLY A 8 -3.92 8.50 22.22
C GLY A 8 -4.18 8.05 22.84
N GLY A 9 -4.21 8.22 23.26
CA GLY A 9 -4.40 7.76 23.90
C GLY A 9 -5.04 7.38 24.41
N ARG A 10 -5.59 7.59 24.53
CA ARG A 10 -6.08 7.25 24.95
C ARG A 10 -6.65 6.53 25.38
N SER A 11 -7.00 6.84 25.17
CA SER A 11 -7.82 6.12 25.67
C SER A 11 -7.62 4.81 25.94
N SER A 12 -7.02 4.60 26.48
CA SER A 12 -6.65 3.32 26.89
C SER A 12 -7.45 2.78 28.02
N ILE A 13 -8.41 3.51 28.44
CA ILE A 13 -9.30 3.02 29.46
C ILE A 13 -10.16 1.91 28.87
N PRO A 14 -10.19 0.72 29.52
CA PRO A 14 -11.02 -0.35 29.03
C PRO A 14 -12.47 0.08 29.01
N GLY A 15 -13.10 -0.09 27.87
CA GLY A 15 -14.50 0.19 27.76
C GLY A 15 -15.33 -0.97 28.26
N LYS A 16 -16.60 -0.92 27.94
CA LYS A 16 -17.49 -2.02 28.24
C LYS A 16 -17.09 -3.26 27.45
N PRO A 17 -17.41 -4.45 27.92
CA PRO A 17 -17.08 -5.67 27.19
C PRO A 17 -17.51 -5.64 25.73
N THR A 18 -18.66 -5.05 25.43
CA THR A 18 -19.14 -4.94 24.07
C THR A 18 -18.18 -4.11 23.21
N GLU A 19 -17.67 -3.02 23.76
CA GLU A 19 -16.71 -2.17 23.05
C GLU A 19 -15.42 -2.91 22.77
N GLN A 20 -14.94 -3.70 23.74
CA GLN A 20 -13.73 -4.48 23.56
C GLN A 20 -13.90 -5.52 22.47
N ILE A 21 -15.03 -6.18 22.42
CA ILE A 21 -15.32 -7.17 21.39
C ILE A 21 -15.37 -6.50 20.02
N ALA A 22 -16.04 -5.35 19.92
CA ALA A 22 -16.13 -4.62 18.66
C ALA A 22 -14.74 -4.20 18.18
N THR A 23 -13.89 -3.74 19.10
CA THR A 23 -12.54 -3.35 18.75
C THR A 23 -11.74 -4.54 18.22
N ARG A 24 -11.85 -5.69 18.85
CA ARG A 24 -11.17 -6.90 18.39
C ARG A 24 -11.62 -7.31 17.00
N LEU A 25 -12.92 -7.27 16.74
CA LEU A 25 -13.45 -7.62 15.43
C LEU A 25 -12.94 -6.68 14.35
N LEU A 26 -12.91 -5.38 14.65
CA LEU A 26 -12.38 -4.41 13.69
C LEU A 26 -10.90 -4.66 13.43
N THR A 27 -10.13 -4.96 14.47
CA THR A 27 -8.71 -5.25 14.33
C THR A 27 -8.49 -6.49 13.45
N HIS A 28 -9.25 -7.56 13.69
CA HIS A 28 -9.15 -8.76 12.87
C HIS A 28 -9.49 -8.50 11.43
N LYS A 29 -10.55 -7.72 11.20
CA LYS A 29 -10.95 -7.38 9.83
C LYS A 29 -9.88 -6.56 9.14
N THR A 30 -9.30 -5.58 9.85
CA THR A 30 -8.24 -4.74 9.31
C THR A 30 -7.02 -5.59 8.94
N LEU A 31 -6.61 -6.51 9.82
CA LEU A 31 -5.47 -7.38 9.53
C LEU A 31 -5.74 -8.26 8.32
N ARG A 32 -6.95 -8.79 8.20
CA ARG A 32 -7.32 -9.62 7.05
C ARG A 32 -7.23 -8.80 5.76
N ASN A 33 -7.74 -7.56 5.79
CA ASN A 33 -7.67 -6.69 4.62
C ASN A 33 -6.23 -6.39 4.23
N LEU A 34 -5.37 -6.18 5.22
CA LEU A 34 -3.95 -5.94 4.95
C LEU A 34 -3.29 -7.16 4.33
N GLU A 35 -3.63 -8.35 4.80
CA GLU A 35 -3.11 -9.59 4.21
C GLU A 35 -3.56 -9.74 2.76
N GLU A 36 -4.82 -9.44 2.48
CA GLU A 36 -5.32 -9.52 1.12
C GLU A 36 -4.57 -8.55 0.21
N VAL A 37 -4.37 -7.33 0.67
CA VAL A 37 -3.63 -6.34 -0.10
C VAL A 37 -2.19 -6.78 -0.30
N ALA A 38 -1.53 -7.27 0.75
CA ALA A 38 -0.15 -7.72 0.66
C ALA A 38 -0.02 -8.88 -0.33
N ASN A 39 -0.96 -9.82 -0.29
CA ASN A 39 -0.95 -10.96 -1.21
C ASN A 39 -1.16 -10.50 -2.65
N ALA A 40 -2.07 -9.54 -2.86
CA ALA A 40 -2.31 -9.01 -4.19
C ALA A 40 -1.05 -8.33 -4.74
N ILE A 41 -0.36 -7.57 -3.91
CA ILE A 41 0.88 -6.91 -4.32
C ILE A 41 1.95 -7.94 -4.68
N THR A 42 2.11 -8.97 -3.84
CA THR A 42 3.08 -10.04 -4.10
C THR A 42 2.78 -10.75 -5.41
N ASP A 43 1.51 -11.10 -5.63
CA ASP A 43 1.12 -11.78 -6.85
C ASP A 43 1.40 -10.92 -8.09
N VAL A 44 1.08 -9.63 -8.01
CA VAL A 44 1.31 -8.72 -9.13
C VAL A 44 2.81 -8.54 -9.37
N TYR A 45 3.60 -8.42 -8.29
CA TYR A 45 5.05 -8.31 -8.43
C TYR A 45 5.65 -9.50 -9.17
N ASP A 46 5.10 -10.69 -8.95
CA ASP A 46 5.59 -11.89 -9.63
C ASP A 46 5.20 -11.91 -11.11
N MET A 47 4.16 -11.17 -11.49
CA MET A 47 3.64 -11.16 -12.85
C MET A 47 4.28 -10.11 -13.76
N VAL A 48 4.76 -9.00 -13.18
CA VAL A 48 5.18 -7.85 -13.96
C VAL A 48 6.68 -7.89 -14.24
N THR A 49 7.14 -6.97 -15.11
CA THR A 49 8.55 -6.89 -15.48
C THR A 49 9.36 -6.19 -14.40
N ASP A 50 10.68 -6.29 -14.54
CA ASP A 50 11.61 -5.59 -13.64
C ASP A 50 11.40 -4.08 -13.66
N ASP A 51 11.08 -3.52 -14.83
CA ASP A 51 10.85 -2.09 -14.94
C ASP A 51 9.66 -1.65 -14.11
N HIS A 52 8.57 -2.43 -14.13
CA HIS A 52 7.43 -2.16 -13.27
C HIS A 52 7.84 -2.12 -11.81
N ARG A 53 8.60 -3.14 -11.37
CA ARG A 53 9.02 -3.25 -9.98
C ARG A 53 9.92 -2.08 -9.58
N LYS A 54 10.84 -1.68 -10.46
CA LYS A 54 11.77 -0.57 -10.19
C LYS A 54 11.03 0.74 -9.98
N VAL A 55 10.02 1.01 -10.81
CA VAL A 55 9.22 2.24 -10.68
C VAL A 55 8.53 2.28 -9.32
N ILE A 56 7.87 1.19 -8.96
CA ILE A 56 7.12 1.12 -7.70
C ILE A 56 8.07 1.20 -6.50
N GLU A 57 9.16 0.46 -6.54
CA GLU A 57 10.11 0.45 -5.42
C GLU A 57 10.75 1.81 -5.20
N LEU A 58 11.17 2.46 -6.28
CA LEU A 58 11.84 3.75 -6.16
C LEU A 58 10.87 4.81 -5.62
N LYS A 59 9.66 4.87 -6.17
CA LYS A 59 8.70 5.92 -5.80
C LYS A 59 8.10 5.70 -4.42
N TYR A 60 7.77 4.48 -4.07
CA TYR A 60 6.98 4.23 -2.86
C TYR A 60 7.78 3.66 -1.69
N PHE A 61 8.86 2.92 -1.96
CA PHE A 61 9.60 2.28 -0.89
C PHE A 61 10.93 2.95 -0.59
N LYS A 62 11.64 3.42 -1.60
CA LYS A 62 12.97 3.99 -1.38
C LYS A 62 12.93 5.48 -1.09
N ASN A 63 12.16 6.24 -1.87
CA ASN A 63 12.11 7.68 -1.68
C ASN A 63 10.77 8.24 -2.11
N PRO A 64 9.78 8.28 -1.19
CA PRO A 64 8.45 8.77 -1.55
C PRO A 64 8.39 10.24 -1.91
N HIS A 65 9.47 10.99 -1.66
CA HIS A 65 9.50 12.42 -1.99
C HIS A 65 9.95 12.70 -3.43
N LEU A 66 10.42 11.69 -4.14
CA LEU A 66 10.84 11.89 -5.53
C LEU A 66 9.64 12.27 -6.41
N THR A 67 9.87 13.21 -7.32
CA THR A 67 8.88 13.49 -8.36
C THR A 67 8.93 12.40 -9.42
N TRP A 68 7.88 12.35 -10.25
CA TRP A 68 7.87 11.39 -11.35
C TRP A 68 8.97 11.67 -12.36
N ASP A 69 9.33 12.94 -12.55
CA ASP A 69 10.47 13.29 -13.40
C ASP A 69 11.77 12.71 -12.83
N ASP A 70 11.95 12.79 -11.50
CA ASP A 70 13.12 12.22 -10.85
C ASP A 70 13.16 10.71 -10.98
N VAL A 71 12.02 10.05 -10.80
CA VAL A 71 11.94 8.60 -10.95
C VAL A 71 12.33 8.19 -12.37
N ALA A 72 11.77 8.86 -13.35
CA ALA A 72 12.05 8.56 -14.75
C ALA A 72 13.54 8.79 -15.06
N TYR A 73 14.09 9.88 -14.56
CA TYR A 73 15.51 10.20 -14.78
C TYR A 73 16.40 9.11 -14.20
N GLN A 74 16.16 8.71 -12.96
CA GLN A 74 16.97 7.70 -12.28
C GLN A 74 16.88 6.34 -12.94
N LEU A 75 15.71 6.01 -13.48
CA LEU A 75 15.50 4.72 -14.15
C LEU A 75 15.77 4.77 -15.64
N ASN A 76 16.23 5.94 -16.12
CA ASN A 76 16.60 6.12 -17.52
C ASN A 76 15.45 5.82 -18.48
N MET A 77 14.28 6.36 -18.16
CA MET A 77 13.09 6.19 -18.98
C MET A 77 12.34 7.52 -19.08
N HIS A 78 11.41 7.59 -20.02
CA HIS A 78 10.58 8.76 -20.18
C HIS A 78 9.54 8.84 -19.05
N ARG A 79 9.18 10.05 -18.63
CA ARG A 79 8.19 10.26 -17.57
C ARG A 79 6.87 9.56 -17.88
N ASN A 80 6.40 9.63 -19.12
CA ASN A 80 5.15 8.97 -19.51
C ASN A 80 5.26 7.45 -19.39
N THR A 81 6.43 6.89 -19.63
CA THR A 81 6.67 5.46 -19.45
C THR A 81 6.57 5.09 -17.97
N ALA A 82 7.18 5.89 -17.10
CA ALA A 82 7.11 5.64 -15.66
C ALA A 82 5.65 5.67 -15.17
N PHE A 83 4.88 6.66 -15.62
CA PHE A 83 3.46 6.73 -15.28
C PHE A 83 2.67 5.54 -15.78
N LYS A 84 2.95 5.12 -17.00
CA LYS A 84 2.28 3.96 -17.60
C LYS A 84 2.54 2.71 -16.78
N LEU A 85 3.80 2.47 -16.41
CA LEU A 85 4.17 1.29 -15.63
C LEU A 85 3.49 1.30 -14.27
N ARG A 86 3.48 2.45 -13.61
CA ARG A 86 2.79 2.59 -12.33
C ARG A 86 1.30 2.29 -12.48
N ARG A 87 0.67 2.86 -13.49
CA ARG A 87 -0.76 2.67 -13.72
C ARG A 87 -1.09 1.19 -13.97
N GLU A 88 -0.24 0.51 -14.71
CA GLU A 88 -0.44 -0.92 -14.98
C GLU A 88 -0.38 -1.75 -13.71
N VAL A 89 0.59 -1.47 -12.83
CA VAL A 89 0.70 -2.18 -11.57
C VAL A 89 -0.52 -1.93 -10.68
N VAL A 90 -0.91 -0.66 -10.56
CA VAL A 90 -2.06 -0.30 -9.72
C VAL A 90 -3.33 -0.98 -10.24
N GLN A 91 -3.51 -1.02 -11.57
CA GLN A 91 -4.69 -1.65 -12.15
C GLN A 91 -4.71 -3.15 -11.89
N LEU A 92 -3.56 -3.80 -11.99
CA LEU A 92 -3.48 -5.24 -11.72
C LEU A 92 -3.78 -5.55 -10.25
N ILE A 93 -3.28 -4.72 -9.34
CA ILE A 93 -3.57 -4.89 -7.92
C ILE A 93 -5.07 -4.69 -7.66
N ALA A 94 -5.66 -3.65 -8.25
CA ALA A 94 -7.08 -3.39 -8.11
C ALA A 94 -7.91 -4.57 -8.62
N ASN A 95 -7.52 -5.14 -9.76
CA ASN A 95 -8.21 -6.31 -10.31
C ASN A 95 -8.13 -7.51 -9.37
N LYS A 96 -6.96 -7.74 -8.78
CA LYS A 96 -6.78 -8.83 -7.83
C LYS A 96 -7.67 -8.67 -6.60
N LEU A 97 -7.88 -7.43 -6.18
CA LEU A 97 -8.72 -7.14 -5.02
C LEU A 97 -10.20 -7.05 -5.36
N GLY A 98 -10.55 -7.20 -6.64
CA GLY A 98 -11.94 -7.10 -7.07
C GLY A 98 -12.46 -5.68 -7.18
N LEU A 99 -11.57 -4.69 -7.19
CA LEU A 99 -11.95 -3.29 -7.34
C LEU A 99 -12.14 -2.95 -8.80
N ARG A 100 -13.00 -1.99 -9.08
CA ARG A 100 -13.32 -1.58 -10.43
C ARG A 100 -13.06 -0.13 -10.67
#